data_b897e659d0db814554e7a028f97a2945
#
_entry.id   b897e659d0db814554e7a028f97a2945
#
_cell.length_a   1.000
_cell.length_b   1.000
_cell.length_c   1.000
_cell.angle_alpha   90.00
_cell.angle_beta   90.00
_cell.angle_gamma   90.00
#
_symmetry.space_group_name_H-M   'P 1'
#
loop_
_entity.id
_entity.type
_entity.pdbx_description
1 polymer ?
#
loop_
_entity_poly.entity_id
_entity_poly.type
_entity_poly.pdbx_seq_one_letter_code
_entity_poly.pdbx_strand_id
1 'polypeptide(L)'
;MKFRKLKASEIDARVSTVTDSGCSLLLYKDARVDQNILDETIGCLNWQRSHQLIGDRLYCTVSVWDEDKKQWISKQDVGTESYTEKEKGQASDSFKRACFNLGIGRELYTAPFIWIPSNKVTLKEKNGKKTTNDRFEVEDIGYDKDGNINRLVIRNTSLKLIAFQLGKAKTEEEKAQKGYDKVADELVGDIQVKSIRETIMKNPEKMTEEGICKYFKIKKLEEMKVSDLRVFLELVNGKEKAS
;
A
#
# COMPACT_ATOMS: atom_id res chain seq x y z
N MET A 1 8.17 -2.64 -19.20
CA MET A 1 8.16 -2.88 -17.74
C MET A 1 7.48 -1.70 -17.03
N LYS A 2 6.56 -1.93 -16.05
CA LYS A 2 5.86 -0.89 -15.29
C LYS A 2 5.80 -1.31 -13.81
N PHE A 3 6.31 -0.48 -12.93
CA PHE A 3 6.22 -0.69 -11.48
C PHE A 3 4.86 -0.22 -10.94
N ARG A 4 4.34 -0.91 -9.93
CA ARG A 4 3.11 -0.50 -9.26
C ARG A 4 3.28 0.79 -8.46
N LYS A 5 2.17 1.44 -8.16
CA LYS A 5 2.13 2.58 -7.24
C LYS A 5 2.28 2.12 -5.78
N LEU A 6 2.70 3.05 -4.93
CA LEU A 6 2.84 2.83 -3.50
C LEU A 6 1.49 2.58 -2.83
N LYS A 7 1.46 1.70 -1.83
CA LYS A 7 0.33 1.48 -0.93
C LYS A 7 0.39 2.48 0.23
N ALA A 8 -0.73 2.77 0.87
CA ALA A 8 -0.77 3.67 2.04
C ALA A 8 0.22 3.23 3.14
N SER A 9 0.30 1.93 3.42
CA SER A 9 1.21 1.33 4.40
C SER A 9 2.70 1.43 4.05
N GLU A 10 3.04 1.87 2.85
CA GLU A 10 4.42 2.02 2.36
C GLU A 10 4.89 3.47 2.38
N ILE A 11 4.04 4.39 2.85
CA ILE A 11 4.30 5.82 2.85
C ILE A 11 4.30 6.34 4.28
N ASP A 12 5.42 6.93 4.67
CA ASP A 12 5.58 7.66 5.93
C ASP A 12 5.15 9.11 5.76
N ALA A 13 4.37 9.65 6.70
CA ALA A 13 4.06 11.07 6.80
C ALA A 13 4.90 11.70 7.93
N ARG A 14 5.88 12.51 7.59
CA ARG A 14 6.83 13.08 8.54
C ARG A 14 6.66 14.59 8.68
N VAL A 15 6.74 15.07 9.91
CA VAL A 15 6.73 16.50 10.21
C VAL A 15 7.97 17.16 9.60
N SER A 16 7.75 18.21 8.80
CA SER A 16 8.82 19.00 8.17
C SER A 16 9.03 20.32 8.92
N THR A 17 7.98 21.12 9.08
CA THR A 17 8.04 22.42 9.72
C THR A 17 6.94 22.54 10.75
N VAL A 18 7.22 23.17 11.90
CA VAL A 18 6.24 23.43 12.96
C VAL A 18 6.22 24.92 13.27
N THR A 19 5.02 25.50 13.35
CA THR A 19 4.77 26.89 13.72
C THR A 19 3.67 26.96 14.78
N ASP A 20 3.32 28.16 15.25
CA ASP A 20 2.21 28.36 16.19
C ASP A 20 0.85 27.99 15.60
N SER A 21 0.70 28.09 14.29
CA SER A 21 -0.56 27.80 13.57
C SER A 21 -0.72 26.34 13.18
N GLY A 22 0.33 25.51 13.28
CA GLY A 22 0.28 24.11 12.90
C GLY A 22 1.61 23.54 12.40
N CYS A 23 1.54 22.47 11.63
CA CYS A 23 2.74 21.87 11.04
C CYS A 23 2.52 21.44 9.58
N SER A 24 3.59 21.39 8.80
CA SER A 24 3.60 20.76 7.48
C SER A 24 4.13 19.35 7.56
N LEU A 25 3.59 18.47 6.71
CA LEU A 25 4.07 17.11 6.53
C LEU A 25 4.66 16.92 5.14
N LEU A 26 5.64 16.02 5.07
CA LEU A 26 6.17 15.49 3.82
C LEU A 26 5.98 13.97 3.79
N LEU A 27 5.73 13.44 2.59
CA LEU A 27 5.60 12.01 2.37
C LEU A 27 6.95 11.41 1.99
N TYR A 28 7.26 10.29 2.60
CA TYR A 28 8.48 9.52 2.36
C TYR A 28 8.18 8.04 2.21
N LYS A 29 9.14 7.29 1.70
CA LYS A 29 9.14 5.82 1.72
C LYS A 29 10.45 5.27 2.25
N ASP A 30 10.40 4.11 2.87
CA ASP A 30 11.60 3.36 3.25
C ASP A 30 12.24 2.70 2.01
N ALA A 31 13.56 2.54 2.02
CA ALA A 31 14.28 1.89 0.92
C ALA A 31 13.88 0.42 0.71
N ARG A 32 13.37 -0.26 1.74
CA ARG A 32 12.83 -1.62 1.64
C ARG A 32 11.59 -1.71 0.76
N VAL A 33 10.83 -0.63 0.68
CA VAL A 33 9.68 -0.55 -0.24
C VAL A 33 10.14 -0.65 -1.69
N ASP A 34 11.27 0.02 -2.04
CA ASP A 34 11.84 -0.09 -3.38
C ASP A 34 12.33 -1.51 -3.68
N GLN A 35 12.98 -2.16 -2.71
CA GLN A 35 13.42 -3.56 -2.83
C GLN A 35 12.23 -4.48 -3.08
N ASN A 36 11.18 -4.37 -2.26
CA ASN A 36 9.97 -5.19 -2.41
C ASN A 36 9.31 -4.99 -3.78
N ILE A 37 9.24 -3.75 -4.27
CA ILE A 37 8.66 -3.46 -5.60
C ILE A 37 9.52 -4.03 -6.73
N LEU A 38 10.84 -3.98 -6.62
CA LEU A 38 11.76 -4.62 -7.57
C LEU A 38 11.56 -6.13 -7.55
N ASP A 39 11.58 -6.75 -6.37
CA ASP A 39 11.38 -8.19 -6.20
C ASP A 39 10.01 -8.66 -6.73
N GLU A 40 8.94 -7.94 -6.41
CA GLU A 40 7.57 -8.22 -6.88
C GLU A 40 7.45 -8.12 -8.42
N THR A 41 8.17 -7.18 -9.04
CA THR A 41 7.98 -6.86 -10.47
C THR A 41 8.86 -7.71 -11.37
N ILE A 42 10.09 -7.95 -10.98
CA ILE A 42 11.10 -8.60 -11.85
C ILE A 42 11.79 -9.79 -11.21
N GLY A 43 11.53 -10.07 -9.94
CA GLY A 43 12.17 -11.13 -9.17
C GLY A 43 13.53 -10.68 -8.58
N CYS A 44 13.83 -11.22 -7.41
CA CYS A 44 15.00 -10.80 -6.62
C CYS A 44 16.38 -11.10 -7.28
N LEU A 45 16.42 -11.96 -8.29
CA LEU A 45 17.64 -12.30 -9.02
C LEU A 45 17.85 -11.47 -10.30
N ASN A 46 16.84 -10.70 -10.70
CA ASN A 46 16.85 -9.94 -11.97
C ASN A 46 17.12 -8.44 -11.75
N TRP A 47 17.58 -8.06 -10.58
CA TRP A 47 18.09 -6.73 -10.33
C TRP A 47 19.31 -6.78 -9.42
N GLN A 48 20.13 -5.75 -9.51
CA GLN A 48 21.33 -5.59 -8.66
C GLN A 48 21.57 -4.12 -8.38
N ARG A 49 22.30 -3.82 -7.32
CA ARG A 49 22.74 -2.47 -7.00
C ARG A 49 24.25 -2.45 -6.65
N SER A 50 24.88 -1.35 -6.97
CA SER A 50 26.23 -1.03 -6.53
C SER A 50 26.31 0.41 -6.06
N HIS A 51 27.23 0.68 -5.14
CA HIS A 51 27.53 2.02 -4.67
C HIS A 51 28.94 2.40 -5.07
N GLN A 52 29.13 3.63 -5.51
CA GLN A 52 30.42 4.18 -5.91
C GLN A 52 30.61 5.57 -5.36
N LEU A 53 31.75 5.86 -4.77
CA LEU A 53 32.14 7.19 -4.38
C LEU A 53 32.70 7.91 -5.62
N ILE A 54 32.08 9.03 -5.98
CA ILE A 54 32.51 9.90 -7.09
C ILE A 54 32.75 11.28 -6.49
N GLY A 55 34.01 11.68 -6.41
CA GLY A 55 34.42 12.81 -5.59
C GLY A 55 34.16 12.53 -4.10
N ASP A 56 33.37 13.39 -3.47
CA ASP A 56 32.95 13.29 -2.06
C ASP A 56 31.50 12.77 -1.88
N ARG A 57 30.88 12.27 -2.97
CA ARG A 57 29.46 11.89 -2.97
C ARG A 57 29.26 10.44 -3.32
N LEU A 58 28.37 9.79 -2.57
CA LEU A 58 28.00 8.39 -2.80
C LEU A 58 26.87 8.29 -3.83
N TYR A 59 27.15 7.62 -4.93
CA TYR A 59 26.19 7.28 -5.97
C TYR A 59 25.72 5.83 -5.82
N CYS A 60 24.47 5.58 -6.12
CA CYS A 60 23.94 4.24 -6.26
C CYS A 60 23.53 4.00 -7.71
N THR A 61 24.00 2.91 -8.29
CA THR A 61 23.52 2.38 -9.56
C THR A 61 22.59 1.20 -9.28
N VAL A 62 21.36 1.28 -9.78
CA VAL A 62 20.42 0.15 -9.81
C VAL A 62 20.29 -0.33 -11.24
N SER A 63 20.55 -1.62 -11.45
CA SER A 63 20.48 -2.28 -12.74
C SER A 63 19.36 -3.32 -12.72
N VAL A 64 18.55 -3.37 -13.76
CA VAL A 64 17.48 -4.33 -13.96
C VAL A 64 17.72 -5.08 -15.26
N TRP A 65 17.45 -6.40 -15.27
CA TRP A 65 17.57 -7.19 -16.48
C TRP A 65 16.38 -6.93 -17.41
N ASP A 66 16.65 -6.57 -18.64
CA ASP A 66 15.64 -6.42 -19.70
C ASP A 66 15.65 -7.67 -20.59
N GLU A 67 14.60 -8.49 -20.43
CA GLU A 67 14.52 -9.78 -21.12
C GLU A 67 14.35 -9.63 -22.63
N ASP A 68 13.67 -8.57 -23.08
CA ASP A 68 13.45 -8.31 -24.50
C ASP A 68 14.76 -7.86 -25.19
N LYS A 69 15.53 -7.05 -24.52
CA LYS A 69 16.81 -6.51 -25.06
C LYS A 69 18.02 -7.36 -24.71
N LYS A 70 17.84 -8.37 -23.81
CA LYS A 70 18.92 -9.24 -23.32
C LYS A 70 20.12 -8.47 -22.76
N GLN A 71 19.83 -7.43 -21.97
CA GLN A 71 20.87 -6.58 -21.37
C GLN A 71 20.44 -5.98 -20.04
N TRP A 72 21.43 -5.58 -19.26
CA TRP A 72 21.21 -4.79 -18.04
C TRP A 72 20.92 -3.33 -18.38
N ILE A 73 19.82 -2.80 -17.85
CA ILE A 73 19.47 -1.38 -17.93
C ILE A 73 19.75 -0.75 -16.57
N SER A 74 20.62 0.22 -16.55
CA SER A 74 21.10 0.87 -15.32
C SER A 74 20.60 2.30 -15.18
N LYS A 75 20.25 2.68 -13.96
CA LYS A 75 19.97 4.06 -13.54
C LYS A 75 20.81 4.38 -12.32
N GLN A 76 21.38 5.57 -12.29
CA GLN A 76 22.25 6.03 -11.22
C GLN A 76 21.73 7.35 -10.64
N ASP A 77 21.90 7.52 -9.32
CA ASP A 77 21.67 8.83 -8.68
C ASP A 77 22.53 8.96 -7.42
N VAL A 78 22.68 10.20 -6.95
CA VAL A 78 23.47 10.58 -5.79
C VAL A 78 22.60 10.65 -4.55
N GLY A 79 23.14 10.26 -3.40
CA GLY A 79 22.49 10.41 -2.10
C GLY A 79 22.98 11.64 -1.34
N THR A 80 22.10 12.20 -0.52
CA THR A 80 22.43 13.22 0.46
C THR A 80 22.69 12.58 1.82
N GLU A 81 23.61 13.15 2.61
CA GLU A 81 23.89 12.70 3.96
C GLU A 81 22.69 12.96 4.89
N SER A 82 22.42 12.02 5.79
CA SER A 82 21.47 12.26 6.87
C SER A 82 22.15 12.89 8.08
N TYR A 83 21.36 13.55 8.93
CA TYR A 83 21.88 14.25 10.10
C TYR A 83 22.42 13.31 11.20
N THR A 84 21.87 12.10 11.32
CA THR A 84 22.15 11.18 12.44
C THR A 84 23.00 9.98 12.04
N GLU A 85 22.83 9.42 10.86
CA GLU A 85 23.57 8.24 10.33
C GLU A 85 24.01 8.55 8.90
N LYS A 86 25.08 9.34 8.78
CA LYS A 86 25.51 9.94 7.50
C LYS A 86 25.66 8.92 6.39
N GLU A 87 26.52 7.92 6.58
CA GLU A 87 26.84 6.93 5.53
C GLU A 87 25.64 6.04 5.16
N LYS A 88 24.94 5.51 6.16
CA LYS A 88 23.75 4.69 5.97
C LYS A 88 22.61 5.50 5.33
N GLY A 89 22.44 6.75 5.78
CA GLY A 89 21.45 7.67 5.22
C GLY A 89 21.74 7.97 3.76
N GLN A 90 23.00 8.27 3.43
CA GLN A 90 23.44 8.57 2.06
C GLN A 90 23.28 7.35 1.13
N ALA A 91 23.66 6.15 1.59
CA ALA A 91 23.49 4.93 0.82
C ALA A 91 22.00 4.61 0.56
N SER A 92 21.15 4.78 1.57
CA SER A 92 19.70 4.58 1.45
C SER A 92 19.06 5.63 0.54
N ASP A 93 19.48 6.88 0.63
CA ASP A 93 18.94 7.97 -0.19
C ASP A 93 19.33 7.80 -1.66
N SER A 94 20.62 7.52 -1.94
CA SER A 94 21.09 7.29 -3.32
C SER A 94 20.36 6.11 -3.99
N PHE A 95 20.08 5.04 -3.24
CA PHE A 95 19.30 3.90 -3.75
C PHE A 95 17.86 4.29 -4.07
N LYS A 96 17.15 4.96 -3.16
CA LYS A 96 15.78 5.43 -3.40
C LYS A 96 15.69 6.34 -4.63
N ARG A 97 16.69 7.22 -4.82
CA ARG A 97 16.75 8.12 -5.96
C ARG A 97 17.05 7.40 -7.27
N ALA A 98 17.92 6.38 -7.25
CA ALA A 98 18.16 5.53 -8.43
C ALA A 98 16.89 4.74 -8.81
N CYS A 99 16.12 4.25 -7.83
CA CYS A 99 14.82 3.60 -8.04
C CYS A 99 13.77 4.59 -8.58
N PHE A 100 13.79 5.86 -8.14
CA PHE A 100 12.95 6.91 -8.71
C PHE A 100 13.23 7.10 -10.22
N ASN A 101 14.49 7.01 -10.64
CA ASN A 101 14.87 7.09 -12.06
C ASN A 101 14.36 5.88 -12.88
N LEU A 102 14.08 4.74 -12.24
CA LEU A 102 13.38 3.60 -12.84
C LEU A 102 11.86 3.77 -12.87
N GLY A 103 11.30 4.72 -12.11
CA GLY A 103 9.88 5.02 -12.05
C GLY A 103 9.18 4.62 -10.74
N ILE A 104 9.91 4.13 -9.74
CA ILE A 104 9.35 3.70 -8.45
C ILE A 104 9.19 4.90 -7.53
N GLY A 105 7.97 5.12 -7.01
CA GLY A 105 7.68 6.14 -6.02
C GLY A 105 7.63 7.58 -6.55
N ARG A 106 7.57 7.79 -7.88
CA ARG A 106 7.46 9.12 -8.49
C ARG A 106 6.20 9.86 -8.06
N GLU A 107 5.15 9.15 -7.74
CA GLU A 107 3.89 9.72 -7.27
C GLU A 107 4.03 10.56 -5.99
N LEU A 108 5.02 10.31 -5.15
CA LEU A 108 5.26 11.13 -3.95
C LEU A 108 5.53 12.60 -4.27
N TYR A 109 6.07 12.89 -5.45
CA TYR A 109 6.32 14.26 -5.92
C TYR A 109 5.05 14.96 -6.42
N THR A 110 3.95 14.24 -6.53
CA THR A 110 2.63 14.80 -6.88
C THR A 110 1.78 15.07 -5.63
N ALA A 111 2.34 14.87 -4.44
CA ALA A 111 1.66 15.16 -3.19
C ALA A 111 1.29 16.65 -3.09
N PRO A 112 0.09 16.98 -2.61
CA PRO A 112 -0.28 18.35 -2.33
C PRO A 112 0.56 18.91 -1.17
N PHE A 113 0.54 20.22 -0.97
CA PHE A 113 1.03 20.79 0.29
C PHE A 113 0.15 20.31 1.44
N ILE A 114 0.76 19.58 2.39
CA ILE A 114 0.05 18.97 3.51
C ILE A 114 0.25 19.85 4.73
N TRP A 115 -0.80 20.56 5.12
CA TRP A 115 -0.83 21.41 6.30
C TRP A 115 -1.79 20.85 7.35
N ILE A 116 -1.32 20.72 8.57
CA ILE A 116 -2.07 20.28 9.75
C ILE A 116 -2.25 21.49 10.66
N PRO A 117 -3.47 22.02 10.83
CA PRO A 117 -3.71 23.16 11.68
C PRO A 117 -3.53 22.80 13.17
N SER A 118 -3.28 23.81 14.00
CA SER A 118 -2.95 23.64 15.42
C SER A 118 -4.04 22.93 16.25
N ASN A 119 -5.29 22.97 15.84
CA ASN A 119 -6.39 22.22 16.48
C ASN A 119 -6.38 20.71 16.17
N LYS A 120 -5.49 20.25 15.28
CA LYS A 120 -5.33 18.84 14.90
C LYS A 120 -3.94 18.27 15.19
N VAL A 121 -3.10 19.01 15.91
CA VAL A 121 -1.75 18.60 16.31
C VAL A 121 -1.42 19.17 17.68
N THR A 122 -0.73 18.40 18.52
CA THR A 122 -0.24 18.83 19.82
C THR A 122 1.06 19.61 19.65
N LEU A 123 1.00 20.92 19.80
CA LEU A 123 2.19 21.78 19.73
C LEU A 123 2.87 21.88 21.09
N LYS A 124 4.19 21.82 21.10
CA LYS A 124 5.05 22.00 22.28
C LYS A 124 6.15 22.99 21.95
N GLU A 125 6.70 23.60 22.98
CA GLU A 125 7.88 24.44 22.85
C GLU A 125 9.09 23.75 23.46
N LYS A 126 10.18 23.70 22.71
CA LYS A 126 11.46 23.16 23.17
C LYS A 126 12.59 24.08 22.68
N ASN A 127 13.37 24.63 23.61
CA ASN A 127 14.49 25.54 23.30
C ASN A 127 14.07 26.72 22.38
N GLY A 128 12.93 27.35 22.67
CA GLY A 128 12.41 28.51 21.91
C GLY A 128 11.88 28.14 20.50
N LYS A 129 11.77 26.85 20.16
CA LYS A 129 11.23 26.36 18.87
C LYS A 129 9.97 25.55 19.10
N LYS A 130 8.97 25.75 18.23
CA LYS A 130 7.78 24.90 18.22
C LYS A 130 8.12 23.52 17.67
N THR A 131 7.60 22.51 18.34
CA THR A 131 7.79 21.08 18.00
C THR A 131 6.51 20.32 18.22
N THR A 132 6.44 19.11 17.71
CA THR A 132 5.39 18.13 18.02
C THR A 132 6.00 16.75 18.17
N ASN A 133 5.41 15.93 19.05
CA ASN A 133 5.71 14.50 19.18
C ASN A 133 4.60 13.64 18.59
N ASP A 134 3.60 14.27 17.99
CA ASP A 134 2.50 13.54 17.35
C ASP A 134 3.02 12.71 16.18
N ARG A 135 2.38 11.56 15.97
CA ARG A 135 2.69 10.64 14.87
C ARG A 135 1.58 10.68 13.83
N PHE A 136 1.98 10.64 12.58
CA PHE A 136 1.07 10.71 11.45
C PHE A 136 1.25 9.48 10.56
N GLU A 137 0.14 8.91 10.14
CA GLU A 137 0.11 7.74 9.26
C GLU A 137 -0.81 7.99 8.07
N VAL A 138 -0.41 7.50 6.90
CA VAL A 138 -1.24 7.52 5.70
C VAL A 138 -2.25 6.38 5.82
N GLU A 139 -3.52 6.75 6.05
CA GLU A 139 -4.62 5.79 6.19
C GLU A 139 -5.16 5.33 4.83
N ASP A 140 -5.28 6.24 3.88
CA ASP A 140 -5.72 5.93 2.51
C ASP A 140 -5.00 6.81 1.49
N ILE A 141 -4.74 6.24 0.32
CA ILE A 141 -4.18 6.94 -0.82
C ILE A 141 -4.85 6.47 -2.12
N GLY A 142 -5.04 7.38 -3.04
CA GLY A 142 -5.54 7.09 -4.37
C GLY A 142 -4.80 7.89 -5.43
N TYR A 143 -4.84 7.36 -6.65
CA TYR A 143 -4.13 7.92 -7.79
C TYR A 143 -5.10 8.12 -8.95
N ASP A 144 -4.89 9.18 -9.73
CA ASP A 144 -5.60 9.38 -10.99
C ASP A 144 -5.03 8.48 -12.10
N LYS A 145 -5.58 8.62 -13.31
CA LYS A 145 -5.15 7.87 -14.50
C LYS A 145 -3.70 8.14 -14.89
N ASP A 146 -3.18 9.31 -14.56
CA ASP A 146 -1.82 9.75 -14.86
C ASP A 146 -0.83 9.34 -13.74
N GLY A 147 -1.37 8.81 -12.63
CA GLY A 147 -0.63 8.31 -11.48
C GLY A 147 -0.29 9.38 -10.45
N ASN A 148 -0.95 10.55 -10.50
CA ASN A 148 -0.82 11.59 -9.50
C ASN A 148 -1.70 11.29 -8.29
N ILE A 149 -1.30 11.75 -7.11
CA ILE A 149 -2.10 11.61 -5.90
C ILE A 149 -3.35 12.48 -6.00
N ASN A 150 -4.53 11.87 -6.08
CA ASN A 150 -5.83 12.56 -6.12
C ASN A 150 -6.70 12.29 -4.88
N ARG A 151 -6.27 11.37 -4.01
CA ARG A 151 -6.89 11.09 -2.71
C ARG A 151 -5.79 10.80 -1.70
N LEU A 152 -5.88 11.42 -0.52
CA LEU A 152 -4.93 11.22 0.56
C LEU A 152 -5.63 11.46 1.89
N VAL A 153 -5.59 10.48 2.78
CA VAL A 153 -6.10 10.61 4.15
C VAL A 153 -4.94 10.35 5.11
N ILE A 154 -4.66 11.32 5.99
CA ILE A 154 -3.63 11.20 7.01
C ILE A 154 -4.27 11.31 8.39
N ARG A 155 -4.01 10.31 9.22
CA ARG A 155 -4.44 10.25 10.62
C ARG A 155 -3.32 10.73 11.54
N ASN A 156 -3.66 11.57 12.49
CA ASN A 156 -2.85 11.77 13.68
C ASN A 156 -3.16 10.62 14.65
N THR A 157 -2.23 9.68 14.80
CA THR A 157 -2.43 8.49 15.62
C THR A 157 -2.36 8.80 17.11
N SER A 158 -1.66 9.88 17.51
CA SER A 158 -1.57 10.34 18.89
C SER A 158 -2.91 10.90 19.38
N LEU A 159 -3.61 11.68 18.54
CA LEU A 159 -4.92 12.29 18.84
C LEU A 159 -6.09 11.44 18.32
N LYS A 160 -5.84 10.35 17.58
CA LYS A 160 -6.84 9.45 17.00
C LYS A 160 -7.86 10.13 16.09
N LEU A 161 -7.45 11.16 15.33
CA LEU A 161 -8.31 11.93 14.44
C LEU A 161 -7.74 12.03 13.02
N ILE A 162 -8.57 12.36 12.04
CA ILE A 162 -8.13 12.67 10.68
C ILE A 162 -7.52 14.07 10.68
N ALA A 163 -6.21 14.12 10.48
CA ALA A 163 -5.44 15.36 10.46
C ALA A 163 -5.54 16.08 9.11
N PHE A 164 -5.45 15.32 8.00
CA PHE A 164 -5.51 15.85 6.64
C PHE A 164 -6.35 14.96 5.73
N GLN A 165 -7.07 15.56 4.80
CA GLN A 165 -7.83 14.85 3.79
C GLN A 165 -7.85 15.61 2.46
N LEU A 166 -7.47 14.93 1.40
CA LEU A 166 -7.63 15.31 0.01
C LEU A 166 -8.57 14.32 -0.66
N GLY A 167 -9.56 14.81 -1.40
CA GLY A 167 -10.56 13.97 -2.06
C GLY A 167 -11.53 13.29 -1.09
N LYS A 168 -12.44 12.47 -1.62
CA LYS A 168 -13.35 11.68 -0.78
C LYS A 168 -12.63 10.45 -0.26
N ALA A 169 -12.65 10.23 1.06
CA ALA A 169 -12.21 8.97 1.65
C ALA A 169 -13.06 7.81 1.09
N LYS A 170 -12.48 6.62 1.00
CA LYS A 170 -13.26 5.43 0.66
C LYS A 170 -14.29 5.17 1.74
N THR A 171 -15.50 4.82 1.31
CA THR A 171 -16.53 4.32 2.22
C THR A 171 -16.08 2.98 2.84
N GLU A 172 -16.68 2.61 3.98
CA GLU A 172 -16.40 1.30 4.58
C GLU A 172 -16.79 0.15 3.64
N GLU A 173 -17.83 0.34 2.82
CA GLU A 173 -18.25 -0.60 1.78
C GLU A 173 -17.18 -0.77 0.70
N GLU A 174 -16.58 0.33 0.21
CA GLU A 174 -15.48 0.27 -0.77
C GLU A 174 -14.21 -0.36 -0.19
N LYS A 175 -13.93 -0.16 1.10
CA LYS A 175 -12.82 -0.81 1.80
C LYS A 175 -13.05 -2.31 1.94
N ALA A 176 -14.27 -2.70 2.34
CA ALA A 176 -14.69 -4.08 2.48
C ALA A 176 -14.66 -4.82 1.13
N GLN A 177 -15.16 -4.18 0.06
CA GLN A 177 -15.12 -4.75 -1.30
C GLN A 177 -13.69 -5.03 -1.75
N LYS A 178 -12.77 -4.07 -1.55
CA LYS A 178 -11.36 -4.27 -1.91
C LYS A 178 -10.65 -5.35 -1.07
N GLY A 179 -11.05 -5.49 0.19
CA GLY A 179 -10.60 -6.62 1.04
C GLY A 179 -11.09 -7.95 0.49
N TYR A 180 -12.33 -8.01 0.08
CA TYR A 180 -12.95 -9.17 -0.54
C TYR A 180 -12.28 -9.55 -1.86
N ASP A 181 -12.06 -8.57 -2.76
CA ASP A 181 -11.42 -8.80 -4.06
C ASP A 181 -10.00 -9.39 -3.95
N LYS A 182 -9.30 -9.14 -2.85
CA LYS A 182 -7.95 -9.70 -2.62
C LYS A 182 -7.95 -11.20 -2.34
N VAL A 183 -9.00 -11.70 -1.69
CA VAL A 183 -9.12 -13.10 -1.27
C VAL A 183 -10.16 -13.85 -2.08
N ALA A 184 -10.76 -13.22 -3.06
CA ALA A 184 -11.85 -13.79 -3.86
C ALA A 184 -11.50 -15.12 -4.53
N ASP A 185 -10.25 -15.26 -4.98
CA ASP A 185 -9.74 -16.47 -5.63
C ASP A 185 -9.15 -17.51 -4.66
N GLU A 186 -9.02 -17.18 -3.37
CA GLU A 186 -8.56 -18.14 -2.37
C GLU A 186 -9.64 -19.20 -2.09
N LEU A 187 -9.22 -20.39 -1.71
CA LEU A 187 -10.14 -21.44 -1.31
C LEU A 187 -10.67 -21.12 0.12
N VAL A 188 -11.90 -21.56 0.37
CA VAL A 188 -12.50 -21.45 1.70
C VAL A 188 -11.72 -22.28 2.73
N GLY A 189 -11.51 -21.71 3.91
CA GLY A 189 -10.88 -22.42 5.02
C GLY A 189 -11.86 -23.32 5.79
N ASP A 190 -11.33 -24.17 6.67
CA ASP A 190 -12.10 -25.17 7.43
C ASP A 190 -13.28 -24.59 8.20
N ILE A 191 -13.11 -23.40 8.79
CA ILE A 191 -14.19 -22.71 9.53
C ILE A 191 -15.35 -22.34 8.59
N GLN A 192 -15.05 -21.88 7.40
CA GLN A 192 -16.04 -21.50 6.38
C GLN A 192 -16.76 -22.73 5.84
N VAL A 193 -16.02 -23.81 5.55
CA VAL A 193 -16.61 -25.11 5.15
C VAL A 193 -17.57 -25.62 6.19
N LYS A 194 -17.19 -25.56 7.48
CA LYS A 194 -18.07 -25.95 8.58
C LYS A 194 -19.35 -25.11 8.63
N SER A 195 -19.22 -23.80 8.47
CA SER A 195 -20.36 -22.87 8.43
C SER A 195 -21.30 -23.14 7.25
N ILE A 196 -20.74 -23.47 6.08
CA ILE A 196 -21.52 -23.86 4.88
C ILE A 196 -22.33 -25.14 5.19
N ARG A 197 -21.69 -26.20 5.74
CA ARG A 197 -22.36 -27.44 6.13
C ARG A 197 -23.47 -27.23 7.13
N GLU A 198 -23.24 -26.44 8.18
CA GLU A 198 -24.26 -26.07 9.16
C GLU A 198 -25.45 -25.33 8.51
N THR A 199 -25.18 -24.48 7.53
CA THR A 199 -26.21 -23.75 6.80
C THR A 199 -27.03 -24.67 5.91
N ILE A 200 -26.40 -25.63 5.23
CA ILE A 200 -27.08 -26.67 4.44
C ILE A 200 -27.97 -27.54 5.36
N MET A 201 -27.45 -27.97 6.48
CA MET A 201 -28.20 -28.76 7.46
C MET A 201 -29.45 -28.05 8.03
N LYS A 202 -29.40 -26.73 8.16
CA LYS A 202 -30.54 -25.90 8.57
C LYS A 202 -31.58 -25.67 7.48
N ASN A 203 -31.24 -25.96 6.22
CA ASN A 203 -32.09 -25.73 5.06
C ASN A 203 -32.18 -26.98 4.12
N PRO A 204 -32.49 -28.18 4.66
CA PRO A 204 -32.39 -29.43 3.88
C PRO A 204 -33.38 -29.52 2.73
N GLU A 205 -34.48 -28.75 2.79
CA GLU A 205 -35.49 -28.70 1.73
C GLU A 205 -35.06 -27.85 0.53
N LYS A 206 -34.10 -26.94 0.75
CA LYS A 206 -33.66 -25.98 -0.26
C LYS A 206 -32.34 -26.37 -0.93
N MET A 207 -31.47 -27.06 -0.22
CA MET A 207 -30.11 -27.36 -0.69
C MET A 207 -29.50 -28.59 -0.05
N THR A 208 -28.65 -29.26 -0.84
CA THR A 208 -27.82 -30.39 -0.39
C THR A 208 -26.35 -30.08 -0.71
N GLU A 209 -25.41 -30.70 0.01
CA GLU A 209 -23.98 -30.54 -0.29
C GLU A 209 -23.65 -30.91 -1.74
N GLU A 210 -24.24 -32.00 -2.23
CA GLU A 210 -24.07 -32.44 -3.61
C GLU A 210 -24.64 -31.42 -4.64
N GLY A 211 -25.81 -30.83 -4.34
CA GLY A 211 -26.43 -29.79 -5.17
C GLY A 211 -25.57 -28.53 -5.23
N ILE A 212 -25.00 -28.10 -4.11
CA ILE A 212 -24.08 -26.95 -4.02
C ILE A 212 -22.79 -27.25 -4.79
N CYS A 213 -22.18 -28.42 -4.60
CA CYS A 213 -20.99 -28.80 -5.34
C CYS A 213 -21.23 -28.83 -6.85
N LYS A 214 -22.38 -29.32 -7.29
CA LYS A 214 -22.78 -29.32 -8.70
C LYS A 214 -22.98 -27.89 -9.25
N TYR A 215 -23.62 -27.02 -8.46
CA TYR A 215 -23.86 -25.62 -8.85
C TYR A 215 -22.55 -24.86 -9.10
N PHE A 216 -21.58 -24.99 -8.18
CA PHE A 216 -20.27 -24.33 -8.30
C PHE A 216 -19.25 -25.11 -9.14
N LYS A 217 -19.63 -26.29 -9.69
CA LYS A 217 -18.76 -27.17 -10.50
C LYS A 217 -17.48 -27.61 -9.78
N ILE A 218 -17.59 -27.89 -8.49
CA ILE A 218 -16.54 -28.41 -7.62
C ILE A 218 -16.84 -29.84 -7.20
N LYS A 219 -15.83 -30.59 -6.75
CA LYS A 219 -16.01 -31.98 -6.30
C LYS A 219 -16.37 -32.05 -4.81
N LYS A 220 -15.92 -31.09 -4.01
CA LYS A 220 -16.14 -30.98 -2.58
C LYS A 220 -16.13 -29.55 -2.14
N LEU A 221 -16.73 -29.21 -0.99
CA LEU A 221 -16.86 -27.85 -0.47
C LEU A 221 -15.51 -27.17 -0.22
N GLU A 222 -14.47 -27.90 0.10
CA GLU A 222 -13.10 -27.39 0.32
C GLU A 222 -12.46 -26.81 -0.96
N GLU A 223 -13.05 -27.07 -2.12
CA GLU A 223 -12.63 -26.50 -3.41
C GLU A 223 -13.37 -25.20 -3.77
N MET A 224 -14.34 -24.78 -2.93
CA MET A 224 -15.07 -23.52 -3.12
C MET A 224 -14.15 -22.32 -2.96
N LYS A 225 -14.29 -21.32 -3.81
CA LYS A 225 -13.57 -20.05 -3.67
C LYS A 225 -14.29 -19.11 -2.70
N VAL A 226 -13.56 -18.18 -2.10
CA VAL A 226 -14.16 -17.13 -1.25
C VAL A 226 -15.18 -16.29 -2.05
N SER A 227 -14.94 -16.07 -3.34
CA SER A 227 -15.91 -15.41 -4.24
C SER A 227 -17.26 -16.13 -4.32
N ASP A 228 -17.26 -17.45 -4.21
CA ASP A 228 -18.47 -18.28 -4.32
C ASP A 228 -19.32 -18.24 -3.03
N LEU A 229 -18.70 -17.91 -1.87
CA LEU A 229 -19.43 -17.74 -0.61
C LEU A 229 -20.52 -16.68 -0.69
N ARG A 230 -20.28 -15.59 -1.40
CA ARG A 230 -21.29 -14.54 -1.56
C ARG A 230 -22.49 -15.08 -2.35
N VAL A 231 -22.24 -15.76 -3.44
CA VAL A 231 -23.29 -16.40 -4.25
C VAL A 231 -24.04 -17.47 -3.44
N PHE A 232 -23.33 -18.27 -2.67
CA PHE A 232 -23.93 -19.23 -1.74
C PHE A 232 -24.88 -18.56 -0.75
N LEU A 233 -24.47 -17.46 -0.10
CA LEU A 233 -25.30 -16.73 0.85
C LEU A 233 -26.52 -16.07 0.17
N GLU A 234 -26.40 -15.62 -1.07
CA GLU A 234 -27.52 -15.09 -1.86
C GLU A 234 -28.54 -16.21 -2.19
N LEU A 235 -28.07 -17.42 -2.52
CA LEU A 235 -28.93 -18.60 -2.72
C LEU A 235 -29.68 -18.99 -1.44
N VAL A 236 -29.01 -18.97 -0.28
CA VAL A 236 -29.61 -19.26 1.02
C VAL A 236 -30.73 -18.26 1.35
N ASN A 237 -30.49 -16.98 1.09
CA ASN A 237 -31.40 -15.89 1.40
C ASN A 237 -32.53 -15.68 0.37
N GLY A 238 -32.63 -16.54 -0.65
CA GLY A 238 -33.69 -16.47 -1.65
C GLY A 238 -33.65 -15.26 -2.58
N LYS A 239 -32.50 -14.59 -2.70
CA LYS A 239 -32.30 -13.55 -3.73
C LYS A 239 -31.95 -14.25 -5.05
N GLU A 240 -32.98 -14.54 -5.86
CA GLU A 240 -32.76 -14.93 -7.24
C GLU A 240 -31.96 -13.86 -7.98
N LYS A 241 -30.98 -14.30 -8.79
CA LYS A 241 -30.32 -13.41 -9.75
C LYS A 241 -31.40 -12.83 -10.66
N ALA A 242 -31.58 -11.52 -10.61
CA ALA A 242 -32.17 -10.80 -11.74
C ALA A 242 -31.28 -11.11 -12.97
N SER A 243 -31.84 -11.79 -13.92
CA SER A 243 -31.30 -12.17 -15.24
C SER A 243 -30.85 -10.94 -16.04
#